data_f114cf6018e41e2a393a415366410d62
#
_entry.id   f114cf6018e41e2a393a415366410d62
#
_cell.length_a   1.000
_cell.length_b   1.000
_cell.length_c   1.000
_cell.angle_alpha   90.00
_cell.angle_beta   90.00
_cell.angle_gamma   90.00
#
_symmetry.space_group_name_H-M   'P 1'
#
loop_
_entity.id
_entity.type
_entity.pdbx_description
1 polymer ?
#
loop_
_entity_poly.entity_id
_entity_poly.type
_entity_poly.pdbx_seq_one_letter_code
_entity_poly.pdbx_strand_id
1 'polypeptide(L)'
;MVQGNNSFRELPINSQFRLENSPQGNNQRFLRFPLNGKVNGLLPLADLRGVIQVALTEILPVPQVAEFLLGIMNWRGEAIWILDLACLLGATHWCRREGVRNSGMAMLVQVQNQTVGLLVEQVNTIEVYDPQERLAISASMLPARLGSFLQGYFVDSQGSPLMLLDTHVVIQALQPL
;
A
#
# COMPACT_ATOMS: atom_id res chain seq x y z
N MET A 1 6.96 23.73 -27.10
CA MET A 1 5.79 23.34 -26.28
C MET A 1 5.62 21.83 -26.39
N VAL A 2 6.13 21.08 -25.41
CA VAL A 2 5.94 19.64 -25.34
C VAL A 2 4.81 19.44 -24.33
N GLN A 3 3.62 19.14 -24.83
CA GLN A 3 2.51 18.67 -24.01
C GLN A 3 2.83 17.23 -23.61
N GLY A 4 3.32 17.03 -22.39
CA GLY A 4 3.44 15.74 -21.76
C GLY A 4 2.04 15.19 -21.48
N ASN A 5 1.63 14.24 -22.31
CA ASN A 5 0.38 13.49 -22.13
C ASN A 5 0.61 12.47 -21.01
N ASN A 6 0.45 12.91 -19.77
CA ASN A 6 0.58 12.07 -18.57
C ASN A 6 -0.72 11.26 -18.39
N SER A 7 -0.89 10.21 -19.21
CA SER A 7 -2.00 9.28 -19.11
C SER A 7 -1.73 8.24 -18.03
N PHE A 8 -1.81 8.64 -16.76
CA PHE A 8 -1.91 7.66 -15.68
C PHE A 8 -3.23 6.90 -15.85
N ARG A 9 -3.17 5.60 -16.06
CA ARG A 9 -4.35 4.74 -15.94
C ARG A 9 -4.67 4.60 -14.45
N GLU A 10 -5.42 5.56 -13.93
CA GLU A 10 -6.13 5.33 -12.68
C GLU A 10 -7.12 4.20 -12.92
N LEU A 11 -7.01 3.14 -12.13
CA LEU A 11 -8.11 2.20 -12.03
C LEU A 11 -9.18 2.92 -11.19
N PRO A 12 -10.33 3.30 -11.80
CA PRO A 12 -11.37 3.95 -11.03
C PRO A 12 -11.84 2.97 -9.97
N ILE A 13 -11.57 3.27 -8.71
CA ILE A 13 -12.04 2.50 -7.54
C ILE A 13 -13.55 2.26 -7.64
N ASN A 14 -14.28 3.14 -8.32
CA ASN A 14 -15.74 3.07 -8.50
C ASN A 14 -16.25 2.17 -9.64
N SER A 15 -15.44 1.80 -10.63
CA SER A 15 -15.97 1.07 -11.80
C SER A 15 -15.78 -0.45 -11.73
N GLN A 16 -14.80 -0.94 -10.99
CA GLN A 16 -14.63 -2.38 -10.75
C GLN A 16 -15.17 -2.83 -9.37
N PHE A 17 -15.41 -1.87 -8.47
CA PHE A 17 -15.90 -2.12 -7.12
C PHE A 17 -17.28 -1.46 -6.93
N ARG A 18 -18.27 -1.90 -7.71
CA ARG A 18 -19.67 -1.50 -7.53
C ARG A 18 -20.12 -2.02 -6.17
N LEU A 19 -20.18 -1.10 -5.23
CA LEU A 19 -20.59 -1.35 -3.86
C LEU A 19 -22.11 -1.60 -3.83
N GLU A 20 -22.52 -2.83 -3.98
CA GLU A 20 -23.81 -3.26 -3.48
C GLU A 20 -23.66 -3.45 -1.98
N ASN A 21 -24.47 -2.70 -1.24
CA ASN A 21 -24.64 -2.65 0.21
C ASN A 21 -23.65 -1.74 0.97
N SER A 22 -24.19 -0.65 1.50
CA SER A 22 -23.59 0.04 2.63
C SER A 22 -23.44 -0.96 3.77
N PRO A 23 -22.27 -1.07 4.42
CA PRO A 23 -22.09 -1.99 5.52
C PRO A 23 -23.10 -1.65 6.63
N GLN A 24 -23.95 -2.59 6.97
CA GLN A 24 -24.81 -2.49 8.13
C GLN A 24 -23.95 -2.72 9.37
N GLY A 25 -23.90 -1.75 10.26
CA GLY A 25 -23.11 -1.84 11.49
C GLY A 25 -21.79 -1.04 11.43
N ASN A 26 -20.86 -1.39 12.31
CA ASN A 26 -19.55 -0.72 12.46
C ASN A 26 -18.48 -1.24 11.49
N ASN A 27 -18.87 -1.94 10.44
CA ASN A 27 -17.98 -2.61 9.50
C ASN A 27 -17.13 -1.59 8.69
N GLN A 28 -15.86 -1.88 8.55
CA GLN A 28 -14.90 -1.10 7.77
C GLN A 28 -14.49 -1.86 6.51
N ARG A 29 -14.09 -1.09 5.49
CA ARG A 29 -13.63 -1.60 4.19
C ARG A 29 -12.13 -1.49 4.07
N PHE A 30 -11.53 -2.53 3.51
CA PHE A 30 -10.09 -2.65 3.35
C PHE A 30 -9.75 -3.11 1.95
N LEU A 31 -8.70 -2.55 1.36
CA LEU A 31 -8.10 -3.07 0.14
C LEU A 31 -7.15 -4.20 0.50
N ARG A 32 -7.38 -5.39 -0.06
CA ARG A 32 -6.48 -6.54 0.07
C ARG A 32 -5.38 -6.48 -0.99
N PHE A 33 -4.15 -6.78 -0.60
CA PHE A 33 -2.98 -6.84 -1.49
C PHE A 33 -1.98 -7.88 -0.98
N PRO A 34 -1.13 -8.47 -1.86
CA PRO A 34 -0.03 -9.31 -1.43
C PRO A 34 1.02 -8.49 -0.67
N LEU A 35 1.32 -8.89 0.56
CA LEU A 35 2.30 -8.21 1.40
C LEU A 35 3.69 -8.81 1.20
N ASN A 36 3.76 -10.15 1.22
CA ASN A 36 5.00 -10.91 1.09
C ASN A 36 4.66 -12.36 0.68
N GLY A 37 4.74 -12.66 -0.61
CA GLY A 37 4.55 -14.01 -1.14
C GLY A 37 3.24 -14.68 -0.71
N LYS A 38 3.22 -15.30 0.48
CA LYS A 38 2.05 -16.02 1.00
C LYS A 38 1.18 -15.21 1.95
N VAL A 39 1.65 -14.05 2.39
CA VAL A 39 0.93 -13.20 3.36
C VAL A 39 0.24 -12.06 2.63
N ASN A 40 -1.04 -11.87 2.90
CA ASN A 40 -1.81 -10.74 2.40
C ASN A 40 -1.90 -9.62 3.44
N GLY A 41 -1.85 -8.40 2.96
CA GLY A 41 -2.09 -7.19 3.71
C GLY A 41 -3.49 -6.62 3.46
N LEU A 42 -3.94 -5.86 4.41
CA LEU A 42 -5.15 -5.03 4.33
C LEU A 42 -4.76 -3.57 4.55
N LEU A 43 -5.26 -2.69 3.69
CA LEU A 43 -5.13 -1.24 3.81
C LEU A 43 -6.52 -0.64 4.05
N PRO A 44 -6.72 0.18 5.10
CA PRO A 44 -8.00 0.86 5.30
C PRO A 44 -8.38 1.72 4.08
N LEU A 45 -9.58 1.54 3.55
CA LEU A 45 -10.06 2.35 2.42
C LEU A 45 -10.21 3.83 2.79
N ALA A 46 -10.39 4.13 4.06
CA ALA A 46 -10.48 5.51 4.56
C ALA A 46 -9.18 6.30 4.31
N ASP A 47 -8.02 5.62 4.31
CA ASP A 47 -6.72 6.25 4.08
C ASP A 47 -6.32 6.24 2.60
N LEU A 48 -7.06 5.52 1.75
CA LEU A 48 -6.74 5.34 0.34
C LEU A 48 -7.33 6.46 -0.52
N ARG A 49 -6.48 7.17 -1.26
CA ARG A 49 -6.87 8.18 -2.25
C ARG A 49 -7.09 7.61 -3.64
N GLY A 50 -6.35 6.56 -3.97
CA GLY A 50 -6.44 5.92 -5.27
C GLY A 50 -5.43 4.79 -5.41
N VAL A 51 -5.55 4.06 -6.51
CA VAL A 51 -4.58 3.06 -6.95
C VAL A 51 -4.21 3.39 -8.39
N ILE A 52 -2.93 3.54 -8.65
CA ILE A 52 -2.41 3.86 -9.98
C ILE A 52 -1.37 2.83 -10.41
N GLN A 53 -1.32 2.57 -11.70
CA GLN A 53 -0.20 1.83 -12.28
C GLN A 53 0.98 2.77 -12.47
N VAL A 54 2.15 2.38 -12.00
CA VAL A 54 3.38 3.18 -12.07
C VAL A 54 4.46 2.39 -12.79
N ALA A 55 5.04 2.98 -13.83
CA ALA A 55 6.28 2.47 -14.41
C ALA A 55 7.47 2.97 -13.58
N LEU A 56 8.47 2.11 -13.35
CA LEU A 56 9.66 2.52 -12.57
C LEU A 56 10.42 3.68 -13.22
N THR A 57 10.30 3.85 -14.54
CA THR A 57 10.89 4.97 -15.29
C THR A 57 10.21 6.32 -15.02
N GLU A 58 9.02 6.32 -14.41
CA GLU A 58 8.30 7.55 -14.04
C GLU A 58 8.71 8.05 -12.65
N ILE A 59 9.44 7.24 -11.90
CA ILE A 59 9.95 7.58 -10.58
C ILE A 59 11.32 8.22 -10.74
N LEU A 60 11.45 9.46 -10.28
CA LEU A 60 12.73 10.17 -10.25
C LEU A 60 13.50 9.74 -8.98
N PRO A 61 14.61 9.02 -9.10
CA PRO A 61 15.37 8.59 -7.95
C PRO A 61 15.98 9.79 -7.20
N VAL A 62 15.93 9.74 -5.88
CA VAL A 62 16.55 10.75 -5.01
C VAL A 62 17.77 10.11 -4.36
N PRO A 63 18.98 10.73 -4.46
CA PRO A 63 20.16 10.17 -3.82
C PRO A 63 20.14 10.32 -2.31
N GLN A 64 20.85 9.42 -1.62
CA GLN A 64 21.08 9.47 -0.17
C GLN A 64 19.82 9.37 0.70
N VAL A 65 18.77 8.73 0.19
CA VAL A 65 17.55 8.40 0.95
C VAL A 65 17.56 6.94 1.41
N ALA A 66 16.62 6.59 2.27
CA ALA A 66 16.46 5.22 2.76
C ALA A 66 16.20 4.24 1.60
N GLU A 67 16.70 3.01 1.70
CA GLU A 67 16.64 2.00 0.63
C GLU A 67 15.20 1.70 0.15
N PHE A 68 14.22 1.78 1.03
CA PHE A 68 12.82 1.56 0.68
C PHE A 68 12.18 2.72 -0.10
N LEU A 69 12.83 3.89 -0.17
CA LEU A 69 12.36 5.02 -0.95
C LEU A 69 12.88 4.91 -2.39
N LEU A 70 11.96 4.69 -3.32
CA LEU A 70 12.31 4.59 -4.74
C LEU A 70 12.57 5.96 -5.38
N GLY A 71 11.95 7.01 -4.86
CA GLY A 71 12.07 8.37 -5.35
C GLY A 71 10.75 9.14 -5.30
N ILE A 72 10.66 10.15 -6.14
CA ILE A 72 9.47 11.00 -6.27
C ILE A 72 8.86 10.88 -7.66
N MET A 73 7.54 11.03 -7.75
CA MET A 73 6.84 11.15 -9.01
C MET A 73 5.83 12.30 -8.97
N ASN A 74 5.47 12.81 -10.15
CA ASN A 74 4.40 13.78 -10.25
C ASN A 74 3.05 13.05 -10.31
N TRP A 75 2.15 13.36 -9.38
CA TRP A 75 0.77 12.92 -9.42
C TRP A 75 -0.16 14.13 -9.36
N ARG A 76 -0.89 14.40 -10.45
CA ARG A 76 -1.83 15.54 -10.58
C ARG A 76 -1.22 16.91 -10.23
N GLY A 77 0.07 17.11 -10.54
CA GLY A 77 0.79 18.34 -10.25
C GLY A 77 1.46 18.38 -8.87
N GLU A 78 1.27 17.36 -8.05
CA GLU A 78 1.94 17.21 -6.76
C GLU A 78 3.11 16.23 -6.86
N ALA A 79 4.23 16.58 -6.25
CA ALA A 79 5.37 15.67 -6.09
C ALA A 79 5.11 14.76 -4.89
N ILE A 80 4.95 13.47 -5.14
CA ILE A 80 4.72 12.47 -4.09
C ILE A 80 5.87 11.48 -3.99
N TRP A 81 6.18 11.05 -2.78
CA TRP A 81 7.14 9.98 -2.56
C TRP A 81 6.54 8.63 -2.93
N ILE A 82 7.35 7.80 -3.60
CA ILE A 82 7.02 6.40 -3.87
C ILE A 82 7.97 5.52 -3.06
N LEU A 83 7.39 4.64 -2.26
CA LEU A 83 8.15 3.70 -1.46
C LEU A 83 7.83 2.24 -1.83
N ASP A 84 8.85 1.40 -1.78
CA ASP A 84 8.73 -0.06 -1.87
C ASP A 84 8.24 -0.60 -0.53
N LEU A 85 6.93 -0.89 -0.45
CA LEU A 85 6.32 -1.34 0.79
C LEU A 85 6.96 -2.63 1.33
N ALA A 86 7.24 -3.59 0.47
CA ALA A 86 7.84 -4.84 0.90
C ALA A 86 9.28 -4.65 1.42
N CYS A 87 10.07 -3.76 0.81
CA CYS A 87 11.40 -3.39 1.31
C CYS A 87 11.31 -2.70 2.68
N LEU A 88 10.37 -1.77 2.86
CA LEU A 88 10.11 -1.15 4.16
C LEU A 88 9.84 -2.20 5.24
N LEU A 89 9.05 -3.22 4.91
CA LEU A 89 8.66 -4.31 5.80
C LEU A 89 9.75 -5.40 5.97
N GLY A 90 10.93 -5.22 5.36
CA GLY A 90 12.09 -6.08 5.53
C GLY A 90 12.28 -7.16 4.46
N ALA A 91 11.52 -7.11 3.37
CA ALA A 91 11.73 -7.96 2.20
C ALA A 91 12.80 -7.39 1.25
N THR A 92 13.15 -8.16 0.23
CA THR A 92 14.11 -7.73 -0.80
C THR A 92 13.59 -6.52 -1.57
N HIS A 93 14.45 -5.52 -1.76
CA HIS A 93 14.19 -4.32 -2.54
C HIS A 93 13.65 -4.67 -3.94
N TRP A 94 12.69 -3.87 -4.45
CA TRP A 94 12.00 -4.11 -5.73
C TRP A 94 12.96 -4.42 -6.88
N CYS A 95 13.97 -3.60 -7.09
CA CYS A 95 14.92 -3.77 -8.19
C CYS A 95 15.85 -4.99 -8.07
N ARG A 96 15.86 -5.69 -6.94
CA ARG A 96 16.69 -6.88 -6.70
C ARG A 96 15.89 -8.17 -6.70
N ARG A 97 14.57 -8.12 -6.94
CA ARG A 97 13.73 -9.32 -7.00
C ARG A 97 13.88 -10.01 -8.34
N GLU A 98 13.89 -11.33 -8.34
CA GLU A 98 13.87 -12.12 -9.58
C GLU A 98 12.54 -11.89 -10.32
N GLY A 99 12.60 -11.74 -11.65
CA GLY A 99 11.41 -11.53 -12.48
C GLY A 99 10.75 -10.16 -12.32
N VAL A 100 11.50 -9.15 -11.88
CA VAL A 100 11.01 -7.78 -11.67
C VAL A 100 10.27 -7.26 -12.88
N ARG A 101 9.03 -6.83 -12.66
CA ARG A 101 8.27 -6.06 -13.63
C ARG A 101 8.76 -4.61 -13.59
N ASN A 102 8.87 -3.99 -14.77
CA ASN A 102 9.20 -2.56 -14.88
C ASN A 102 8.06 -1.64 -14.43
N SER A 103 6.99 -2.20 -13.87
CA SER A 103 5.84 -1.48 -13.36
C SER A 103 5.22 -2.20 -12.19
N GLY A 104 4.54 -1.46 -11.33
CA GLY A 104 3.78 -1.96 -10.18
C GLY A 104 2.52 -1.14 -9.97
N MET A 105 1.83 -1.43 -8.88
CA MET A 105 0.66 -0.69 -8.44
C MET A 105 1.06 0.18 -7.25
N ALA A 106 0.84 1.49 -7.34
CA ALA A 106 1.01 2.37 -6.19
C ALA A 106 -0.36 2.63 -5.53
N MET A 107 -0.48 2.20 -4.29
CA MET A 107 -1.59 2.58 -3.42
C MET A 107 -1.28 3.96 -2.85
N LEU A 108 -2.04 4.97 -3.27
CA LEU A 108 -1.87 6.34 -2.81
C LEU A 108 -2.58 6.50 -1.48
N VAL A 109 -1.82 6.62 -0.40
CA VAL A 109 -2.35 6.81 0.94
C VAL A 109 -2.15 8.24 1.39
N GLN A 110 -3.14 8.76 2.10
CA GLN A 110 -3.07 10.08 2.71
C GLN A 110 -3.34 9.98 4.20
N VAL A 111 -2.37 10.46 4.98
CA VAL A 111 -2.51 10.62 6.42
C VAL A 111 -2.22 12.09 6.74
N GLN A 112 -3.15 12.74 7.44
CA GLN A 112 -3.13 14.18 7.67
C GLN A 112 -3.07 14.94 6.33
N ASN A 113 -1.97 15.63 6.04
CA ASN A 113 -1.82 16.42 4.82
C ASN A 113 -0.71 15.88 3.90
N GLN A 114 -0.23 14.65 4.13
CA GLN A 114 0.85 14.02 3.39
C GLN A 114 0.32 12.86 2.57
N THR A 115 0.59 12.88 1.25
CA THR A 115 0.27 11.78 0.32
C THR A 115 1.54 11.06 -0.07
N VAL A 116 1.51 9.73 -0.02
CA VAL A 116 2.60 8.86 -0.46
C VAL A 116 2.05 7.69 -1.27
N GLY A 117 2.86 7.17 -2.19
CA GLY A 117 2.55 5.97 -2.95
C GLY A 117 3.26 4.75 -2.37
N LEU A 118 2.49 3.76 -1.94
CA LEU A 118 3.00 2.46 -1.50
C LEU A 118 3.05 1.53 -2.71
N LEU A 119 4.25 1.27 -3.25
CA LEU A 119 4.43 0.39 -4.40
C LEU A 119 4.30 -1.07 -3.98
N VAL A 120 3.42 -1.79 -4.67
CA VAL A 120 3.16 -3.22 -4.53
C VAL A 120 3.08 -3.87 -5.91
N GLU A 121 3.21 -5.18 -6.01
CA GLU A 121 3.15 -5.89 -7.30
C GLU A 121 1.75 -5.84 -7.90
N GLN A 122 0.73 -6.00 -7.06
CA GLN A 122 -0.68 -5.97 -7.45
C GLN A 122 -1.57 -5.61 -6.27
N VAL A 123 -2.81 -5.27 -6.56
CA VAL A 123 -3.89 -5.15 -5.58
C VAL A 123 -4.97 -6.17 -5.93
N ASN A 124 -5.70 -6.66 -4.93
CA ASN A 124 -6.69 -7.70 -5.12
C ASN A 124 -8.11 -7.13 -5.03
N THR A 125 -8.82 -7.41 -3.96
CA THR A 125 -10.22 -7.07 -3.77
C THR A 125 -10.42 -6.14 -2.58
N ILE A 126 -11.62 -5.56 -2.47
CA ILE A 126 -12.06 -4.88 -1.27
C ILE A 126 -12.78 -5.92 -0.39
N GLU A 127 -12.38 -5.96 0.88
CA GLU A 127 -12.98 -6.80 1.90
C GLU A 127 -13.57 -5.96 3.03
N VAL A 128 -14.51 -6.54 3.75
CA VAL A 128 -15.27 -5.86 4.81
C VAL A 128 -15.12 -6.66 6.10
N TYR A 129 -14.66 -5.99 7.15
CA TYR A 129 -14.50 -6.60 8.48
C TYR A 129 -15.04 -5.68 9.56
N ASP A 130 -15.52 -6.27 10.64
CA ASP A 130 -15.79 -5.54 11.88
C ASP A 130 -14.46 -5.26 12.59
N PRO A 131 -14.12 -4.00 12.90
CA PRO A 131 -12.89 -3.67 13.63
C PRO A 131 -12.77 -4.39 14.98
N GLN A 132 -13.87 -4.82 15.58
CA GLN A 132 -13.88 -5.56 16.83
C GLN A 132 -13.36 -7.01 16.67
N GLU A 133 -13.40 -7.56 15.46
CA GLU A 133 -12.85 -8.88 15.14
C GLU A 133 -11.32 -8.86 14.92
N ARG A 134 -10.70 -7.68 14.98
CA ARG A 134 -9.26 -7.54 14.83
C ARG A 134 -8.51 -8.22 15.97
N LEU A 135 -7.59 -9.10 15.60
CA LEU A 135 -6.73 -9.83 16.51
C LEU A 135 -5.38 -9.14 16.68
N ALA A 136 -4.84 -9.24 17.90
CA ALA A 136 -3.51 -8.68 18.20
C ALA A 136 -2.40 -9.61 17.68
N ILE A 137 -1.33 -9.02 17.13
CA ILE A 137 -0.14 -9.76 16.70
C ILE A 137 0.69 -10.09 17.93
N SER A 138 1.03 -11.36 18.13
CA SER A 138 2.02 -11.74 19.13
C SER A 138 3.43 -11.58 18.58
N ALA A 139 4.38 -11.23 19.45
CA ALA A 139 5.78 -11.01 19.07
C ALA A 139 6.46 -12.24 18.41
N SER A 140 5.91 -13.44 18.61
CA SER A 140 6.40 -14.68 18.01
C SER A 140 5.84 -14.97 16.60
N MET A 141 4.82 -14.26 16.16
CA MET A 141 4.16 -14.54 14.87
C MET A 141 4.93 -14.00 13.67
N LEU A 142 5.60 -12.88 13.83
CA LEU A 142 6.24 -12.14 12.74
C LEU A 142 7.59 -11.57 13.17
N PRO A 143 8.51 -11.33 12.21
CA PRO A 143 9.69 -10.53 12.49
C PRO A 143 9.33 -9.17 13.10
N ALA A 144 10.09 -8.72 14.09
CA ALA A 144 9.79 -7.48 14.85
C ALA A 144 9.62 -6.25 13.93
N ARG A 145 10.46 -6.14 12.88
CA ARG A 145 10.37 -5.06 11.89
C ARG A 145 9.02 -5.05 11.16
N LEU A 146 8.53 -6.20 10.73
CA LEU A 146 7.23 -6.30 10.08
C LEU A 146 6.10 -5.96 11.06
N GLY A 147 6.15 -6.53 12.26
CA GLY A 147 5.13 -6.33 13.29
C GLY A 147 4.94 -4.86 13.69
N SER A 148 6.02 -4.04 13.65
CA SER A 148 5.95 -2.62 14.02
C SER A 148 5.12 -1.76 13.05
N PHE A 149 4.87 -2.23 11.82
CA PHE A 149 4.06 -1.53 10.82
C PHE A 149 2.62 -2.02 10.73
N LEU A 150 2.20 -2.87 11.66
CA LEU A 150 0.89 -3.52 11.63
C LEU A 150 0.08 -3.20 12.88
N GLN A 151 -1.22 -2.93 12.69
CA GLN A 151 -2.16 -2.70 13.80
C GLN A 151 -2.74 -3.99 14.39
N GLY A 152 -2.60 -5.12 13.69
CA GLY A 152 -3.22 -6.38 14.02
C GLY A 152 -3.48 -7.21 12.76
N TYR A 153 -4.38 -8.18 12.86
CA TYR A 153 -4.78 -8.98 11.71
C TYR A 153 -6.24 -9.42 11.82
N PHE A 154 -6.82 -9.75 10.67
CA PHE A 154 -8.09 -10.45 10.55
C PHE A 154 -7.87 -11.85 10.01
N VAL A 155 -8.88 -12.69 10.04
CA VAL A 155 -8.84 -14.04 9.48
C VAL A 155 -9.87 -14.13 8.38
N ASP A 156 -9.46 -14.55 7.18
CA ASP A 156 -10.39 -14.71 6.07
C ASP A 156 -11.25 -15.98 6.20
N SER A 157 -12.20 -16.16 5.30
CA SER A 157 -13.09 -17.33 5.28
C SER A 157 -12.38 -18.68 5.13
N GLN A 158 -11.11 -18.68 4.76
CA GLN A 158 -10.29 -19.87 4.61
C GLN A 158 -9.36 -20.11 5.81
N GLY A 159 -9.47 -19.26 6.84
CA GLY A 159 -8.61 -19.33 8.02
C GLY A 159 -7.23 -18.69 7.84
N SER A 160 -7.00 -17.96 6.75
CA SER A 160 -5.70 -17.31 6.49
C SER A 160 -5.63 -15.93 7.14
N PRO A 161 -4.49 -15.57 7.76
CA PRO A 161 -4.33 -14.26 8.37
C PRO A 161 -4.16 -13.16 7.31
N LEU A 162 -4.85 -12.05 7.51
CA LEU A 162 -4.77 -10.83 6.72
C LEU A 162 -4.23 -9.71 7.59
N MET A 163 -3.00 -9.26 7.32
CA MET A 163 -2.27 -8.30 8.15
C MET A 163 -2.76 -6.88 7.91
N LEU A 164 -3.27 -6.22 8.94
CA LEU A 164 -3.74 -4.83 8.86
C LEU A 164 -2.56 -3.87 8.96
N LEU A 165 -2.27 -3.16 7.87
CA LEU A 165 -1.21 -2.16 7.79
C LEU A 165 -1.56 -0.91 8.61
N ASP A 166 -0.60 -0.41 9.36
CA ASP A 166 -0.68 0.90 10.03
C ASP A 166 -0.13 1.98 9.11
N THR A 167 -1.00 2.66 8.40
CA THR A 167 -0.65 3.73 7.46
C THR A 167 0.02 4.92 8.13
N HIS A 168 -0.35 5.21 9.39
CA HIS A 168 0.28 6.29 10.16
C HIS A 168 1.74 5.97 10.44
N VAL A 169 2.04 4.77 10.90
CA VAL A 169 3.42 4.34 11.17
C VAL A 169 4.25 4.28 9.88
N VAL A 170 3.66 3.82 8.78
CA VAL A 170 4.32 3.82 7.47
C VAL A 170 4.71 5.23 7.05
N ILE A 171 3.83 6.21 7.18
CA ILE A 171 4.13 7.60 6.83
C ILE A 171 5.13 8.22 7.80
N GLN A 172 5.07 7.91 9.09
CA GLN A 172 6.06 8.36 10.06
C GLN A 172 7.47 7.86 9.75
N ALA A 173 7.61 6.68 9.13
CA ALA A 173 8.91 6.16 8.71
C ALA A 173 9.58 7.00 7.59
N LEU A 174 8.84 7.91 6.95
CA LEU A 174 9.37 8.88 6.00
C LEU A 174 9.97 10.13 6.68
N GLN A 175 9.72 10.33 7.96
CA GLN A 175 10.31 11.42 8.74
C GLN A 175 11.58 10.89 9.42
N PRO A 176 12.80 11.37 9.14
CA PRO A 176 13.14 12.75 8.79
C PRO A 176 13.70 12.87 7.37
N LEU A 177 12.89 13.35 6.46
CA LEU A 177 13.36 13.81 5.14
C LEU A 177 13.17 15.31 5.04
#